data_6d370637f16c1e5fdc1c4ffb10c41a7d
#
_entry.id   6d370637f16c1e5fdc1c4ffb10c41a7d
#
_cell.length_a   1.000
_cell.length_b   1.000
_cell.length_c   1.000
_cell.angle_alpha   90.00
_cell.angle_beta   90.00
_cell.angle_gamma   90.00
#
_symmetry.space_group_name_H-M   'P 1'
#
loop_
_entity.id
_entity.type
_entity.pdbx_description
1 polymer ?
#
loop_
_entity_poly.entity_id
_entity_poly.type
_entity_poly.pdbx_seq_one_letter_code
_entity_poly.pdbx_strand_id
1 'polypeptide(L)'
;GAAAYASIFVEAGGDRFAVGIDYVPGGLSSETAETVTMDDVGSTATATTNKVAVDFEDLTTLYVSLNLTENFYVKAGMVTVDVITNESLGTGSKYNNGDLDGTMYGIGYHTEFGNGMFARFEGTVMDMGGQKLTSTTNSDNTVELKDVVGATGKISIGKSF
;
A
#
# COMPACT_ATOMS: atom_id res chain seq x y z
N GLY A 1 -6.04 -1.96 10.44
CA GLY A 1 -6.76 -0.79 9.96
C GLY A 1 -7.50 -1.07 8.65
N ALA A 2 -8.45 -0.25 8.31
CA ALA A 2 -9.16 -0.27 7.04
C ALA A 2 -9.12 1.14 6.45
N ALA A 3 -8.82 1.25 5.16
CA ALA A 3 -8.79 2.52 4.44
C ALA A 3 -9.55 2.39 3.12
N ALA A 4 -10.15 3.48 2.67
CA ALA A 4 -10.79 3.57 1.36
C ALA A 4 -9.95 4.48 0.46
N TYR A 5 -9.77 4.08 -0.78
CA TYR A 5 -9.02 4.86 -1.76
C TYR A 5 -9.68 4.80 -3.15
N ALA A 6 -9.31 5.73 -4.00
CA ALA A 6 -9.68 5.72 -5.41
C ALA A 6 -8.42 5.46 -6.24
N SER A 7 -8.57 4.76 -7.35
CA SER A 7 -7.48 4.52 -8.29
C SER A 7 -7.94 4.75 -9.73
N ILE A 8 -6.96 4.96 -10.59
CA ILE A 8 -7.12 4.97 -12.04
C ILE A 8 -6.35 3.81 -12.63
N PHE A 9 -6.89 3.17 -13.66
CA PHE A 9 -6.22 2.06 -14.32
C PHE A 9 -6.32 2.16 -15.84
N VAL A 10 -5.34 1.59 -16.50
CA VAL A 10 -5.30 1.42 -17.95
C VAL A 10 -4.88 0.00 -18.25
N GLU A 11 -5.57 -0.63 -19.20
CA GLU A 11 -5.28 -1.98 -19.66
C GLU A 11 -5.13 -2.03 -21.18
N ALA A 12 -4.26 -2.89 -21.65
CA ALA A 12 -4.13 -3.27 -23.05
C ALA A 12 -4.12 -4.79 -23.15
N GLY A 13 -4.94 -5.35 -24.04
CA GLY A 13 -5.01 -6.80 -24.21
C GLY A 13 -6.10 -7.23 -25.16
N GLY A 14 -6.45 -8.50 -25.07
CA GLY A 14 -7.51 -9.14 -25.86
C GLY A 14 -8.46 -9.94 -24.96
N ASP A 15 -9.26 -10.78 -25.62
CA ASP A 15 -10.35 -11.51 -24.96
C ASP A 15 -9.89 -12.44 -23.84
N ARG A 16 -8.65 -12.90 -23.86
CA ARG A 16 -8.16 -13.91 -22.93
C ARG A 16 -7.23 -13.37 -21.87
N PHE A 17 -6.39 -12.39 -22.19
CA PHE A 17 -5.49 -11.77 -21.21
C PHE A 17 -5.29 -10.30 -21.53
N ALA A 18 -4.99 -9.53 -20.48
CA ALA A 18 -4.59 -8.13 -20.60
C ALA A 18 -3.44 -7.84 -19.64
N VAL A 19 -2.69 -6.82 -19.98
CA VAL A 19 -1.66 -6.20 -19.13
C VAL A 19 -2.15 -4.81 -18.75
N GLY A 20 -2.03 -4.45 -17.49
CA GLY A 20 -2.50 -3.17 -17.00
C GLY A 20 -1.64 -2.56 -15.94
N ILE A 21 -1.84 -1.28 -15.75
CA ILE A 21 -1.30 -0.50 -14.65
C ILE A 21 -2.46 0.11 -13.87
N ASP A 22 -2.37 0.05 -12.57
CA ASP A 22 -3.32 0.64 -11.61
C ASP A 22 -2.55 1.58 -10.69
N TYR A 23 -3.02 2.80 -10.54
CA TYR A 23 -2.38 3.84 -9.77
C TYR A 23 -3.36 4.46 -8.79
N VAL A 24 -2.98 4.53 -7.53
CA VAL A 24 -3.71 5.20 -6.45
C VAL A 24 -3.03 6.53 -6.17
N PRO A 25 -3.60 7.65 -6.65
CA PRO A 25 -3.06 8.96 -6.33
C PRO A 25 -3.35 9.31 -4.88
N GLY A 26 -2.32 9.70 -4.15
CA GLY A 26 -2.44 10.13 -2.75
C GLY A 26 -2.08 9.08 -1.74
N GLY A 27 -2.09 9.48 -0.47
CA GLY A 27 -1.61 8.68 0.63
C GLY A 27 -2.69 7.92 1.40
N LEU A 28 -2.30 6.77 1.91
CA LEU A 28 -3.01 5.99 2.92
C LEU A 28 -2.23 6.10 4.22
N SER A 29 -2.75 6.80 5.21
CA SER A 29 -2.07 6.95 6.50
C SER A 29 -2.34 5.74 7.40
N SER A 30 -1.29 5.25 8.05
CA SER A 30 -1.44 4.29 9.16
C SER A 30 -2.00 4.98 10.40
N GLU A 31 -2.45 4.19 11.34
CA GLU A 31 -2.69 4.69 12.70
C GLU A 31 -1.37 5.13 13.33
N THR A 32 -1.41 6.21 14.12
CA THR A 32 -0.23 6.68 14.85
C THR A 32 0.06 5.74 16.03
N ALA A 33 1.24 5.13 16.03
CA ALA A 33 1.72 4.40 17.18
C ALA A 33 2.34 5.36 18.19
N GLU A 34 1.85 5.35 19.42
CA GLU A 34 2.38 6.15 20.53
C GLU A 34 3.02 5.24 21.58
N THR A 35 4.24 5.58 21.97
CA THR A 35 4.95 4.91 23.06
C THR A 35 5.50 5.95 24.02
N VAL A 36 5.19 5.81 25.30
CA VAL A 36 5.73 6.66 26.36
C VAL A 36 6.93 5.96 26.97
N THR A 37 8.11 6.59 26.85
CA THR A 37 9.34 6.14 27.51
C THR A 37 9.62 7.04 28.71
N MET A 38 9.99 6.44 29.84
CA MET A 38 10.45 7.15 31.01
C MET A 38 11.97 7.18 30.98
N ASP A 39 12.55 8.36 30.79
CA ASP A 39 13.99 8.56 30.93
C ASP A 39 14.31 8.91 32.38
N ASP A 40 15.01 8.01 33.04
CA ASP A 40 15.44 8.17 34.44
C ASP A 40 16.83 8.77 34.43
N VAL A 41 16.90 10.10 34.25
CA VAL A 41 18.17 10.84 34.35
C VAL A 41 18.19 11.60 35.68
N GLY A 42 18.78 10.98 36.70
CA GLY A 42 18.89 11.58 38.03
C GLY A 42 17.58 11.44 38.85
N SER A 43 17.31 12.42 39.71
CA SER A 43 16.15 12.36 40.64
C SER A 43 14.81 12.81 40.05
N THR A 44 14.73 13.03 38.73
CA THR A 44 13.52 13.52 38.06
C THR A 44 13.25 12.65 36.84
N ALA A 45 12.21 11.79 36.93
CA ALA A 45 11.72 11.03 35.80
C ALA A 45 10.97 11.96 34.85
N THR A 46 11.41 12.04 33.59
CA THR A 46 10.70 12.79 32.56
C THR A 46 10.06 11.82 31.58
N ALA A 47 8.74 11.92 31.42
CA ALA A 47 8.00 11.13 30.45
C ALA A 47 8.19 11.74 29.05
N THR A 48 8.68 10.95 28.11
CA THR A 48 8.79 11.34 26.71
C THR A 48 7.82 10.52 25.88
N THR A 49 6.95 11.18 25.14
CA THR A 49 6.02 10.53 24.22
C THR A 49 6.64 10.45 22.84
N ASN A 50 6.81 9.23 22.36
CA ASN A 50 7.28 8.95 21.01
C ASN A 50 6.08 8.62 20.13
N LYS A 51 5.97 9.28 18.98
CA LYS A 51 4.91 9.07 18.00
C LYS A 51 5.52 8.68 16.66
N VAL A 52 5.00 7.62 16.07
CA VAL A 52 5.38 7.18 14.73
C VAL A 52 4.10 6.90 13.95
N ALA A 53 3.97 7.51 12.79
CA ALA A 53 2.97 7.19 11.79
C ALA A 53 3.67 6.95 10.44
N VAL A 54 3.06 6.13 9.62
CA VAL A 54 3.57 5.81 8.28
C VAL A 54 2.48 6.14 7.28
N ASP A 55 2.81 6.92 6.27
CA ASP A 55 1.96 7.17 5.12
C ASP A 55 2.46 6.33 3.94
N PHE A 56 1.54 5.67 3.26
CA PHE A 56 1.79 4.92 2.04
C PHE A 56 1.27 5.75 0.88
N GLU A 57 2.16 6.22 0.01
CA GLU A 57 1.82 7.11 -1.11
C GLU A 57 2.12 6.46 -2.45
N ASP A 58 1.43 6.92 -3.49
CA ASP A 58 1.69 6.56 -4.89
C ASP A 58 1.70 5.04 -5.16
N LEU A 59 0.75 4.31 -4.54
CA LEU A 59 0.61 2.87 -4.74
C LEU A 59 0.38 2.58 -6.23
N THR A 60 1.34 1.91 -6.84
CA THR A 60 1.32 1.52 -8.24
C THR A 60 1.34 0.02 -8.39
N THR A 61 0.45 -0.53 -9.22
CA THR A 61 0.40 -1.97 -9.52
C THR A 61 0.53 -2.19 -11.01
N LEU A 62 1.55 -2.92 -11.42
CA LEU A 62 1.67 -3.47 -12.79
C LEU A 62 1.19 -4.91 -12.75
N TYR A 63 0.21 -5.27 -13.59
CA TYR A 63 -0.43 -6.58 -13.51
C TYR A 63 -0.76 -7.21 -14.87
N VAL A 64 -0.97 -8.50 -14.81
CA VAL A 64 -1.59 -9.30 -15.89
C VAL A 64 -2.90 -9.86 -15.36
N SER A 65 -3.94 -9.81 -16.17
CA SER A 65 -5.22 -10.47 -15.95
C SER A 65 -5.45 -11.59 -16.96
N LEU A 66 -6.07 -12.66 -16.51
CA LEU A 66 -6.45 -13.81 -17.33
C LEU A 66 -7.95 -14.08 -17.16
N ASN A 67 -8.72 -13.97 -18.25
CA ASN A 67 -10.12 -14.27 -18.26
C ASN A 67 -10.32 -15.79 -18.24
N LEU A 68 -10.98 -16.30 -17.21
CA LEU A 68 -11.36 -17.70 -17.04
C LEU A 68 -12.67 -18.01 -17.74
N THR A 69 -13.59 -17.04 -17.72
CA THR A 69 -14.87 -17.03 -18.41
C THR A 69 -15.11 -15.64 -18.99
N GLU A 70 -16.26 -15.42 -19.60
CA GLU A 70 -16.68 -14.09 -20.09
C GLU A 70 -16.78 -13.05 -18.96
N ASN A 71 -17.03 -13.48 -17.72
CA ASN A 71 -17.25 -12.59 -16.60
C ASN A 71 -16.19 -12.70 -15.50
N PHE A 72 -15.55 -13.87 -15.32
CA PHE A 72 -14.60 -14.08 -14.24
C PHE A 72 -13.15 -14.09 -14.74
N TYR A 73 -12.30 -13.42 -14.01
CA TYR A 73 -10.85 -13.37 -14.26
C TYR A 73 -10.02 -13.48 -12.99
N VAL A 74 -8.78 -13.87 -13.17
CA VAL A 74 -7.73 -13.81 -12.15
C VAL A 74 -6.70 -12.77 -12.56
N LYS A 75 -6.01 -12.23 -11.58
CA LYS A 75 -5.07 -11.12 -11.73
C LYS A 75 -3.84 -11.38 -10.87
N ALA A 76 -2.66 -11.12 -11.41
CA ALA A 76 -1.41 -11.16 -10.66
C ALA A 76 -0.52 -10.01 -11.10
N GLY A 77 0.24 -9.45 -10.18
CA GLY A 77 1.06 -8.29 -10.48
C GLY A 77 2.12 -7.98 -9.44
N MET A 78 2.88 -6.95 -9.76
CA MET A 78 3.87 -6.33 -8.87
C MET A 78 3.32 -5.02 -8.35
N VAL A 79 3.56 -4.76 -7.09
CA VAL A 79 3.10 -3.56 -6.37
C VAL A 79 4.33 -2.80 -5.90
N THR A 80 4.31 -1.49 -6.06
CA THR A 80 5.29 -0.57 -5.48
C THR A 80 4.54 0.54 -4.77
N VAL A 81 5.00 0.91 -3.58
CA VAL A 81 4.41 1.99 -2.77
C VAL A 81 5.50 2.77 -2.05
N ASP A 82 5.38 4.08 -2.05
CA ASP A 82 6.26 4.96 -1.30
C ASP A 82 5.87 4.96 0.18
N VAL A 83 6.85 4.86 1.06
CA VAL A 83 6.71 4.86 2.52
C VAL A 83 7.26 6.15 3.07
N ILE A 84 6.36 7.00 3.54
CA ILE A 84 6.70 8.27 4.18
C ILE A 84 6.62 8.09 5.69
N THR A 85 7.73 8.28 6.37
CA THR A 85 7.77 8.19 7.83
C THR A 85 7.49 9.55 8.46
N ASN A 86 6.47 9.60 9.33
CA ASN A 86 6.12 10.77 10.11
C ASN A 86 6.39 10.47 11.58
N GLU A 87 7.54 10.92 12.07
CA GLU A 87 7.97 10.67 13.43
C GLU A 87 8.11 11.93 14.27
N SER A 88 7.71 11.81 15.52
CA SER A 88 8.01 12.79 16.59
C SER A 88 8.56 12.02 17.78
N LEU A 89 9.88 11.91 17.84
CA LEU A 89 10.59 11.12 18.84
C LEU A 89 11.33 12.04 19.80
N GLY A 90 11.21 11.78 21.09
CA GLY A 90 11.95 12.51 22.13
C GLY A 90 13.47 12.37 22.02
N THR A 91 13.94 11.33 21.35
CA THR A 91 15.37 11.14 21.03
C THR A 91 15.86 12.01 19.88
N GLY A 92 14.96 12.68 19.14
CA GLY A 92 15.29 13.43 17.94
C GLY A 92 15.71 12.56 16.76
N SER A 93 15.47 11.25 16.81
CA SER A 93 15.75 10.34 15.69
C SER A 93 14.86 10.67 14.50
N LYS A 94 15.46 10.63 13.30
CA LYS A 94 14.78 10.83 12.02
C LYS A 94 15.06 9.67 11.10
N TYR A 95 14.08 9.27 10.33
CA TYR A 95 14.18 8.20 9.36
C TYR A 95 13.96 8.73 7.95
N ASN A 96 14.68 8.18 6.99
CA ASN A 96 14.43 8.51 5.59
C ASN A 96 13.16 7.79 5.11
N ASN A 97 12.48 8.41 4.15
CA ASN A 97 11.45 7.73 3.38
C ASN A 97 12.06 6.55 2.61
N GLY A 98 11.25 5.59 2.31
CA GLY A 98 11.62 4.40 1.56
C GLY A 98 10.50 3.96 0.64
N ASP A 99 10.70 2.87 -0.04
CA ASP A 99 9.73 2.23 -0.92
C ASP A 99 9.59 0.75 -0.54
N LEU A 100 8.39 0.22 -0.69
CA LEU A 100 8.09 -1.19 -0.55
C LEU A 100 7.64 -1.75 -1.89
N ASP A 101 8.26 -2.86 -2.26
CA ASP A 101 7.85 -3.67 -3.38
C ASP A 101 7.18 -4.96 -2.91
N GLY A 102 6.25 -5.45 -3.72
CA GLY A 102 5.55 -6.68 -3.40
C GLY A 102 4.86 -7.31 -4.58
N THR A 103 4.07 -8.32 -4.27
CA THR A 103 3.24 -9.04 -5.24
C THR A 103 1.77 -8.88 -4.91
N MET A 104 0.93 -8.90 -5.93
CA MET A 104 -0.53 -8.84 -5.82
C MET A 104 -1.14 -10.00 -6.56
N TYR A 105 -2.15 -10.61 -5.94
CA TYR A 105 -3.01 -11.63 -6.54
C TYR A 105 -4.47 -11.25 -6.33
N GLY A 106 -5.30 -11.48 -7.34
CA GLY A 106 -6.69 -11.11 -7.25
C GLY A 106 -7.61 -11.99 -8.10
N ILE A 107 -8.88 -11.90 -7.77
CA ILE A 107 -9.98 -12.41 -8.55
C ILE A 107 -10.97 -11.30 -8.82
N GLY A 108 -11.61 -11.34 -9.96
CA GLY A 108 -12.59 -10.31 -10.32
C GLY A 108 -13.76 -10.86 -11.11
N TYR A 109 -14.83 -10.11 -11.05
CA TYR A 109 -16.02 -10.25 -11.86
C TYR A 109 -16.17 -9.02 -12.73
N HIS A 110 -16.40 -9.24 -14.04
CA HIS A 110 -16.55 -8.21 -15.05
C HIS A 110 -17.94 -8.30 -15.67
N THR A 111 -18.59 -7.17 -15.87
CA THR A 111 -19.87 -7.09 -16.59
C THR A 111 -19.90 -5.86 -17.50
N GLU A 112 -20.40 -6.04 -18.71
CA GLU A 112 -20.53 -4.98 -19.71
C GLU A 112 -21.98 -4.45 -19.77
N PHE A 113 -22.12 -3.15 -19.97
CA PHE A 113 -23.44 -2.49 -20.07
C PHE A 113 -23.79 -2.06 -21.49
N GLY A 114 -22.91 -2.23 -22.44
CA GLY A 114 -23.02 -1.68 -23.80
C GLY A 114 -22.22 -0.41 -24.00
N ASN A 115 -22.00 -0.03 -25.25
CA ASN A 115 -21.14 1.10 -25.67
C ASN A 115 -19.69 1.01 -25.14
N GLY A 116 -19.21 -0.20 -24.86
CA GLY A 116 -17.89 -0.44 -24.28
C GLY A 116 -17.77 -0.10 -22.80
N MET A 117 -18.85 0.32 -22.13
CA MET A 117 -18.85 0.57 -20.69
C MET A 117 -18.90 -0.74 -19.91
N PHE A 118 -18.15 -0.83 -18.83
CA PHE A 118 -18.10 -2.00 -17.96
C PHE A 118 -18.00 -1.64 -16.49
N ALA A 119 -18.40 -2.56 -15.62
CA ALA A 119 -18.08 -2.56 -14.21
C ALA A 119 -17.28 -3.80 -13.83
N ARG A 120 -16.44 -3.67 -12.82
CA ARG A 120 -15.68 -4.76 -12.20
C ARG A 120 -15.82 -4.74 -10.70
N PHE A 121 -15.84 -5.93 -10.12
CA PHE A 121 -15.75 -6.18 -8.68
C PHE A 121 -14.53 -7.06 -8.48
N GLU A 122 -13.55 -6.58 -7.73
CA GLU A 122 -12.28 -7.26 -7.51
C GLU A 122 -12.02 -7.46 -6.02
N GLY A 123 -11.48 -8.62 -5.69
CA GLY A 123 -10.84 -8.88 -4.41
C GLY A 123 -9.37 -9.17 -4.64
N THR A 124 -8.48 -8.47 -3.96
CA THR A 124 -7.03 -8.68 -4.10
C THR A 124 -6.36 -8.85 -2.76
N VAL A 125 -5.26 -9.60 -2.77
CA VAL A 125 -4.31 -9.71 -1.65
C VAL A 125 -2.96 -9.21 -2.15
N MET A 126 -2.33 -8.39 -1.35
CA MET A 126 -0.99 -7.84 -1.59
C MET A 126 -0.06 -8.34 -0.49
N ASP A 127 1.10 -8.83 -0.89
CA ASP A 127 2.17 -9.25 0.00
C ASP A 127 3.39 -8.40 -0.33
N MET A 128 3.66 -7.41 0.52
CA MET A 128 4.76 -6.48 0.38
C MET A 128 5.86 -6.87 1.38
N GLY A 129 7.09 -6.88 0.92
CA GLY A 129 8.24 -7.20 1.75
C GLY A 129 8.39 -6.25 2.95
N GLY A 130 9.21 -6.65 3.90
CA GLY A 130 9.58 -5.78 5.00
C GLY A 130 10.72 -4.83 4.64
N GLN A 131 10.79 -3.71 5.32
CA GLN A 131 11.87 -2.74 5.19
C GLN A 131 12.47 -2.39 6.54
N LYS A 132 13.79 -2.29 6.59
CA LYS A 132 14.51 -1.80 7.77
C LYS A 132 15.03 -0.39 7.51
N LEU A 133 14.52 0.55 8.28
CA LEU A 133 14.95 1.94 8.24
C LEU A 133 15.92 2.21 9.39
N THR A 134 17.07 2.80 9.08
CA THR A 134 18.06 3.24 10.08
C THR A 134 17.96 4.74 10.26
N SER A 135 17.98 5.19 11.51
CA SER A 135 17.92 6.60 11.82
C SER A 135 19.14 7.37 11.25
N THR A 136 18.87 8.50 10.64
CA THR A 136 19.91 9.40 10.09
C THR A 136 20.67 10.18 11.15
N THR A 137 20.11 10.28 12.36
CA THR A 137 20.73 11.00 13.48
C THR A 137 21.45 10.08 14.45
N ASN A 138 21.05 8.81 14.56
CA ASN A 138 21.70 7.81 15.39
C ASN A 138 21.57 6.42 14.74
N SER A 139 22.66 5.90 14.21
CA SER A 139 22.70 4.61 13.49
C SER A 139 22.32 3.38 14.34
N ASP A 140 22.32 3.50 15.66
CA ASP A 140 21.90 2.41 16.55
C ASP A 140 20.38 2.28 16.63
N ASN A 141 19.65 3.33 16.23
CA ASN A 141 18.19 3.33 16.21
C ASN A 141 17.68 2.88 14.86
N THR A 142 16.95 1.78 14.86
CA THR A 142 16.34 1.20 13.64
C THR A 142 14.86 0.94 13.84
N VAL A 143 14.08 1.14 12.79
CA VAL A 143 12.68 0.74 12.68
C VAL A 143 12.57 -0.32 11.61
N GLU A 144 11.91 -1.43 11.90
CA GLU A 144 11.70 -2.53 10.98
C GLU A 144 10.20 -2.69 10.69
N LEU A 145 9.83 -2.51 9.44
CA LEU A 145 8.53 -2.90 8.91
C LEU A 145 8.64 -4.37 8.51
N LYS A 146 7.85 -5.23 9.17
CA LYS A 146 7.82 -6.67 8.86
C LYS A 146 6.60 -6.95 7.99
N ASP A 147 6.80 -7.75 6.97
CA ASP A 147 5.80 -8.39 6.11
C ASP A 147 4.42 -7.69 6.08
N VAL A 148 4.31 -6.65 5.26
CA VAL A 148 3.06 -5.89 5.14
C VAL A 148 2.12 -6.66 4.21
N VAL A 149 1.08 -7.25 4.76
CA VAL A 149 0.03 -7.93 3.99
C VAL A 149 -1.23 -7.09 3.99
N GLY A 150 -1.73 -6.80 2.79
CA GLY A 150 -2.98 -6.07 2.58
C GLY A 150 -4.02 -6.92 1.84
N ALA A 151 -5.29 -6.72 2.16
CA ALA A 151 -6.40 -7.24 1.38
C ALA A 151 -7.32 -6.08 0.98
N THR A 152 -7.76 -6.07 -0.28
CA THR A 152 -8.61 -5.01 -0.80
C THR A 152 -9.86 -5.55 -1.47
N GLY A 153 -10.97 -4.80 -1.36
CA GLY A 153 -12.15 -4.95 -2.20
C GLY A 153 -12.27 -3.70 -3.07
N LYS A 154 -12.41 -3.87 -4.38
CA LYS A 154 -12.44 -2.78 -5.34
C LYS A 154 -13.66 -2.87 -6.25
N ILE A 155 -14.30 -1.72 -6.49
CA ILE A 155 -15.32 -1.56 -7.53
C ILE A 155 -14.77 -0.59 -8.56
N SER A 156 -14.81 -0.96 -9.83
CA SER A 156 -14.31 -0.15 -10.93
C SER A 156 -15.38 0.04 -12.00
N ILE A 157 -15.34 1.21 -12.64
CA ILE A 157 -16.11 1.49 -13.84
C ILE A 157 -15.10 1.91 -14.90
N GLY A 158 -15.22 1.38 -16.09
CA GLY A 158 -14.32 1.67 -17.19
C GLY A 158 -14.99 1.69 -18.54
N LYS A 159 -14.21 2.01 -19.55
CA LYS A 159 -14.62 1.98 -20.96
C LYS A 159 -13.55 1.33 -21.80
N SER A 160 -13.95 0.36 -22.62
CA SER A 160 -13.13 -0.25 -23.66
C SER A 160 -13.30 0.47 -24.99
N PHE A 161 -12.25 0.48 -25.81
CA PHE A 161 -12.20 1.15 -27.12
C PHE A 161 -11.81 0.16 -28.22
#